data_3f9d2640123f3a2299e07f9b970adc7f
#
_entry.id   3f9d2640123f3a2299e07f9b970adc7f
#
_cell.length_a   1.000
_cell.length_b   1.000
_cell.length_c   1.000
_cell.angle_alpha   90.00
_cell.angle_beta   90.00
_cell.angle_gamma   90.00
#
_symmetry.space_group_name_H-M   'P 1'
#
loop_
_entity.id
_entity.type
_entity.pdbx_description
1 polymer ?
#
loop_
_entity_poly.entity_id
_entity_poly.type
_entity_poly.pdbx_seq_one_letter_code
_entity_poly.pdbx_strand_id
1 'polypeptide(L)'
;MYLFLLALIYIAFISLGLPDSLLGSGWPVMHAELGVPVSYMGIISMIISGGTVVSSLFSDKMTRKFGTRIVTVASVFLTVIALFGFSFSSQFWMLAVFAVPYGLGAGAIDSALNNYVALHYKAKHMSWLHCFWGVGTIVSPFIMGYALTNRTWNSGYRIIGFLQ
;
A
#
# COMPACT_ATOMS: atom_id res chain seq x y z
N MET A 1 18.41 -20.65 2.25
CA MET A 1 18.18 -19.37 2.93
C MET A 1 17.80 -18.25 1.94
N TYR A 2 18.58 -18.02 0.88
CA TYR A 2 18.29 -16.97 -0.12
C TYR A 2 16.97 -17.13 -0.87
N LEU A 3 16.55 -18.36 -1.20
CA LEU A 3 15.31 -18.62 -1.91
C LEU A 3 14.07 -18.31 -1.06
N PHE A 4 14.12 -18.67 0.22
CA PHE A 4 13.04 -18.39 1.17
C PHE A 4 12.85 -16.87 1.39
N LEU A 5 13.95 -16.13 1.52
CA LEU A 5 13.91 -14.68 1.67
C LEU A 5 13.33 -14.01 0.41
N LEU A 6 13.72 -14.50 -0.77
CA LEU A 6 13.17 -14.00 -2.04
C LEU A 6 11.66 -14.25 -2.14
N ALA A 7 11.19 -15.43 -1.73
CA ALA A 7 9.75 -15.72 -1.68
C ALA A 7 9.00 -14.78 -0.72
N LEU A 8 9.56 -14.47 0.46
CA LEU A 8 8.99 -13.50 1.38
C LEU A 8 8.92 -12.09 0.77
N ILE A 9 9.94 -11.69 0.02
CA ILE A 9 9.94 -10.40 -0.67
C ILE A 9 8.84 -10.35 -1.75
N TYR A 10 8.65 -11.42 -2.50
CA TYR A 10 7.56 -11.49 -3.49
C TYR A 10 6.18 -11.43 -2.84
N ILE A 11 5.98 -12.11 -1.71
CA ILE A 11 4.73 -12.02 -0.93
C ILE A 11 4.51 -10.60 -0.43
N ALA A 12 5.57 -9.94 0.04
CA ALA A 12 5.48 -8.54 0.46
C ALA A 12 5.05 -7.61 -0.68
N PHE A 13 5.50 -7.86 -1.92
CA PHE A 13 5.08 -7.09 -3.08
C PHE A 13 3.62 -7.34 -3.49
N ILE A 14 3.13 -8.58 -3.39
CA ILE A 14 1.68 -8.85 -3.52
C ILE A 14 0.91 -8.04 -2.49
N SER A 15 1.36 -8.09 -1.23
CA SER A 15 0.75 -7.37 -0.12
C SER A 15 0.73 -5.85 -0.32
N LEU A 16 1.78 -5.27 -0.93
CA LEU A 16 1.83 -3.85 -1.30
C LEU A 16 0.86 -3.51 -2.44
N GLY A 17 0.72 -4.41 -3.42
CA GLY A 17 -0.20 -4.19 -4.55
C GLY A 17 -1.67 -4.25 -4.16
N LEU A 18 -2.01 -5.00 -3.11
CA LEU A 18 -3.41 -5.15 -2.68
C LEU A 18 -4.11 -3.81 -2.35
N PRO A 19 -3.56 -2.89 -1.56
CA PRO A 19 -4.26 -1.65 -1.23
C PRO A 19 -4.26 -0.60 -2.34
N ASP A 20 -3.35 -0.68 -3.32
CA ASP A 20 -3.16 0.37 -4.33
C ASP A 20 -4.39 0.57 -5.24
N SER A 21 -5.14 -0.49 -5.53
CA SER A 21 -6.35 -0.43 -6.37
C SER A 21 -7.64 -0.29 -5.56
N LEU A 22 -7.58 -0.35 -4.22
CA LEU A 22 -8.79 -0.24 -3.38
C LEU A 22 -9.49 1.10 -3.50
N LEU A 23 -8.73 2.19 -3.46
CA LEU A 23 -9.28 3.52 -3.53
C LEU A 23 -10.06 3.71 -4.84
N GLY A 24 -9.45 3.33 -5.97
CA GLY A 24 -10.09 3.45 -7.27
C GLY A 24 -11.35 2.60 -7.41
N SER A 25 -11.32 1.36 -6.96
CA SER A 25 -12.46 0.44 -7.06
C SER A 25 -13.59 0.74 -6.06
N GLY A 26 -13.27 1.32 -4.89
CA GLY A 26 -14.26 1.71 -3.89
C GLY A 26 -14.84 3.12 -4.09
N TRP A 27 -14.12 4.00 -4.78
CA TRP A 27 -14.43 5.42 -4.86
C TRP A 27 -15.83 5.77 -5.40
N PRO A 28 -16.37 5.05 -6.41
CA PRO A 28 -17.73 5.30 -6.88
C PRO A 28 -18.82 5.27 -5.80
N VAL A 29 -18.62 4.44 -4.76
CA VAL A 29 -19.53 4.36 -3.60
C VAL A 29 -19.06 5.32 -2.50
N MET A 30 -17.76 5.36 -2.21
CA MET A 30 -17.19 6.17 -1.15
C MET A 30 -17.50 7.66 -1.28
N HIS A 31 -17.34 8.24 -2.49
CA HIS A 31 -17.57 9.67 -2.67
C HIS A 31 -19.04 10.07 -2.41
N ALA A 32 -19.99 9.21 -2.79
CA ALA A 32 -21.40 9.44 -2.56
C ALA A 32 -21.75 9.38 -1.06
N GLU A 33 -21.26 8.36 -0.36
CA GLU A 33 -21.48 8.21 1.09
C GLU A 33 -20.79 9.32 1.91
N LEU A 34 -19.63 9.78 1.48
CA LEU A 34 -18.89 10.86 2.15
C LEU A 34 -19.41 12.26 1.77
N GLY A 35 -20.34 12.36 0.81
CA GLY A 35 -20.92 13.62 0.36
C GLY A 35 -19.92 14.54 -0.34
N VAL A 36 -18.93 13.99 -1.06
CA VAL A 36 -17.88 14.77 -1.73
C VAL A 36 -17.86 14.56 -3.25
N PRO A 37 -17.36 15.52 -4.03
CA PRO A 37 -17.21 15.37 -5.47
C PRO A 37 -16.29 14.20 -5.85
N VAL A 38 -16.54 13.56 -7.00
CA VAL A 38 -15.70 12.46 -7.53
C VAL A 38 -14.23 12.87 -7.65
N SER A 39 -13.95 14.14 -7.98
CA SER A 39 -12.59 14.70 -8.12
C SER A 39 -11.75 14.66 -6.83
N TYR A 40 -12.38 14.52 -5.66
CA TYR A 40 -11.67 14.46 -4.37
C TYR A 40 -10.81 13.22 -4.22
N MET A 41 -11.05 12.17 -5.02
CA MET A 41 -10.10 11.06 -5.14
C MET A 41 -8.68 11.54 -5.49
N GLY A 42 -8.60 12.53 -6.38
CA GLY A 42 -7.31 13.12 -6.78
C GLY A 42 -6.54 13.69 -5.59
N ILE A 43 -7.22 14.31 -4.63
CA ILE A 43 -6.58 14.85 -3.41
C ILE A 43 -5.94 13.74 -2.60
N ILE A 44 -6.68 12.64 -2.34
CA ILE A 44 -6.14 11.48 -1.60
C ILE A 44 -4.96 10.87 -2.34
N SER A 45 -5.10 10.66 -3.66
CA SER A 45 -4.02 10.12 -4.50
C SER A 45 -2.78 11.02 -4.49
N MET A 46 -2.93 12.34 -4.53
CA MET A 46 -1.81 13.29 -4.43
C MET A 46 -1.12 13.24 -3.08
N ILE A 47 -1.86 13.11 -1.98
CA ILE A 47 -1.29 12.96 -0.64
C ILE A 47 -0.49 11.65 -0.55
N ILE A 48 -1.04 10.54 -1.02
CA ILE A 48 -0.36 9.25 -1.06
C ILE A 48 0.92 9.34 -1.89
N SER A 49 0.82 9.83 -3.12
CA SER A 49 1.97 9.95 -4.04
C SER A 49 3.05 10.89 -3.48
N GLY A 50 2.64 12.02 -2.89
CA GLY A 50 3.56 12.94 -2.23
C GLY A 50 4.30 12.28 -1.06
N GLY A 51 3.58 11.54 -0.22
CA GLY A 51 4.17 10.75 0.87
C GLY A 51 5.14 9.68 0.36
N THR A 52 4.78 8.98 -0.72
CA THR A 52 5.62 7.98 -1.38
C THR A 52 6.92 8.59 -1.89
N VAL A 53 6.86 9.72 -2.59
CA VAL A 53 8.05 10.44 -3.08
C VAL A 53 8.94 10.86 -1.91
N VAL A 54 8.37 11.50 -0.89
CA VAL A 54 9.12 11.97 0.28
C VAL A 54 9.81 10.80 0.98
N SER A 55 9.10 9.71 1.27
CA SER A 55 9.68 8.57 1.98
C SER A 55 10.73 7.84 1.15
N SER A 56 10.56 7.75 -0.18
CA SER A 56 11.54 7.15 -1.08
C SER A 56 12.87 7.90 -1.07
N LEU A 57 12.83 9.24 -1.04
CA LEU A 57 14.05 10.06 -0.97
C LEU A 57 14.86 9.82 0.32
N PHE A 58 14.20 9.50 1.42
CA PHE A 58 14.86 9.23 2.71
C PHE A 58 15.11 7.74 2.96
N SER A 59 14.53 6.84 2.16
CA SER A 59 14.58 5.39 2.38
C SER A 59 15.99 4.83 2.42
N ASP A 60 16.88 5.28 1.53
CA ASP A 60 18.28 4.84 1.50
C ASP A 60 19.02 5.23 2.80
N LYS A 61 18.84 6.45 3.29
CA LYS A 61 19.41 6.91 4.55
C LYS A 61 18.88 6.12 5.75
N MET A 62 17.57 5.84 5.76
CA MET A 62 16.92 5.05 6.80
C MET A 62 17.41 3.60 6.77
N THR A 63 17.50 3.00 5.59
CA THR A 63 17.96 1.62 5.40
C THR A 63 19.42 1.45 5.80
N ARG A 64 20.29 2.39 5.49
CA ARG A 64 21.69 2.38 5.96
C ARG A 64 21.80 2.50 7.47
N LYS A 65 20.94 3.30 8.12
CA LYS A 65 20.99 3.53 9.56
C LYS A 65 20.37 2.39 10.38
N PHE A 66 19.20 1.88 9.95
CA PHE A 66 18.39 0.94 10.72
C PHE A 66 18.37 -0.48 10.13
N GLY A 67 18.85 -0.65 8.91
CA GLY A 67 18.79 -1.90 8.17
C GLY A 67 17.44 -2.10 7.45
N THR A 68 17.47 -2.82 6.32
CA THR A 68 16.28 -3.09 5.48
C THR A 68 15.15 -3.74 6.28
N ARG A 69 15.47 -4.67 7.18
CA ARG A 69 14.46 -5.38 7.98
C ARG A 69 13.60 -4.44 8.83
N ILE A 70 14.22 -3.52 9.56
CA ILE A 70 13.50 -2.59 10.46
C ILE A 70 12.67 -1.62 9.63
N VAL A 71 13.23 -1.08 8.54
CA VAL A 71 12.50 -0.18 7.64
C VAL A 71 11.28 -0.88 7.04
N THR A 72 11.44 -2.11 6.54
CA THR A 72 10.32 -2.88 5.99
C THR A 72 9.22 -3.12 7.02
N VAL A 73 9.56 -3.60 8.21
CA VAL A 73 8.57 -3.87 9.27
C VAL A 73 7.85 -2.60 9.70
N ALA A 74 8.58 -1.52 9.95
CA ALA A 74 7.98 -0.23 10.33
C ALA A 74 7.06 0.31 9.23
N SER A 75 7.43 0.17 7.98
CA SER A 75 6.64 0.61 6.83
C SER A 75 5.36 -0.20 6.65
N VAL A 76 5.41 -1.53 6.83
CA VAL A 76 4.21 -2.38 6.84
C VAL A 76 3.27 -1.95 7.97
N PHE A 77 3.77 -1.71 9.18
CA PHE A 77 2.94 -1.22 10.27
C PHE A 77 2.26 0.12 9.94
N LEU A 78 2.97 1.05 9.30
CA LEU A 78 2.40 2.33 8.87
C LEU A 78 1.26 2.13 7.85
N THR A 79 1.45 1.26 6.87
CA THR A 79 0.40 0.99 5.88
C THR A 79 -0.80 0.26 6.49
N VAL A 80 -0.59 -0.69 7.40
CA VAL A 80 -1.67 -1.38 8.12
C VAL A 80 -2.48 -0.41 8.98
N ILE A 81 -1.81 0.47 9.75
CA ILE A 81 -2.48 1.51 10.54
C ILE A 81 -3.33 2.41 9.63
N ALA A 82 -2.79 2.80 8.48
CA ALA A 82 -3.51 3.62 7.51
C ALA A 82 -4.74 2.90 6.94
N LEU A 83 -4.63 1.60 6.59
CA LEU A 83 -5.74 0.80 6.07
C LEU A 83 -6.86 0.65 7.12
N PHE A 84 -6.51 0.40 8.37
CA PHE A 84 -7.51 0.43 9.44
C PHE A 84 -8.08 1.83 9.64
N GLY A 85 -7.27 2.87 9.54
CA GLY A 85 -7.74 4.26 9.54
C GLY A 85 -8.76 4.53 8.44
N PHE A 86 -8.50 4.11 7.21
CA PHE A 86 -9.47 4.16 6.11
C PHE A 86 -10.73 3.36 6.43
N SER A 87 -10.58 2.18 7.02
CA SER A 87 -11.71 1.33 7.42
C SER A 87 -12.63 1.95 8.48
N PHE A 88 -12.14 2.86 9.29
CA PHE A 88 -12.93 3.58 10.31
C PHE A 88 -13.32 4.99 9.89
N SER A 89 -12.92 5.42 8.70
CA SER A 89 -13.22 6.76 8.21
C SER A 89 -14.71 6.90 7.87
N SER A 90 -15.32 7.90 8.43
CA SER A 90 -16.71 8.33 8.16
C SER A 90 -16.78 9.71 7.50
N GLN A 91 -15.64 10.38 7.34
CA GLN A 91 -15.53 11.71 6.75
C GLN A 91 -14.29 11.79 5.85
N PHE A 92 -14.37 12.62 4.81
CA PHE A 92 -13.29 12.77 3.84
C PHE A 92 -11.94 13.17 4.45
N TRP A 93 -11.92 14.09 5.40
CA TRP A 93 -10.68 14.54 6.03
C TRP A 93 -9.95 13.43 6.80
N MET A 94 -10.67 12.43 7.30
CA MET A 94 -10.05 11.24 7.93
C MET A 94 -9.26 10.44 6.90
N LEU A 95 -9.81 10.24 5.70
CA LEU A 95 -9.08 9.60 4.60
C LEU A 95 -7.81 10.39 4.26
N ALA A 96 -7.89 11.72 4.20
CA ALA A 96 -6.73 12.56 3.91
C ALA A 96 -5.63 12.42 4.98
N VAL A 97 -5.99 12.38 6.26
CA VAL A 97 -5.05 12.17 7.37
C VAL A 97 -4.37 10.80 7.27
N PHE A 98 -5.12 9.73 7.05
CA PHE A 98 -4.57 8.38 6.94
C PHE A 98 -3.84 8.12 5.62
N ALA A 99 -4.08 8.90 4.57
CA ALA A 99 -3.32 8.85 3.33
C ALA A 99 -1.83 9.20 3.52
N VAL A 100 -1.51 10.05 4.52
CA VAL A 100 -0.12 10.43 4.82
C VAL A 100 0.71 9.22 5.30
N PRO A 101 0.37 8.53 6.41
CA PRO A 101 1.12 7.35 6.83
C PRO A 101 1.08 6.22 5.81
N TYR A 102 0.01 6.09 5.03
CA TYR A 102 -0.05 5.13 3.93
C TYR A 102 1.04 5.41 2.89
N GLY A 103 1.10 6.63 2.35
CA GLY A 103 2.09 7.00 1.34
C GLY A 103 3.53 6.89 1.85
N LEU A 104 3.79 7.32 3.10
CA LEU A 104 5.11 7.20 3.73
C LEU A 104 5.54 5.74 3.88
N GLY A 105 4.66 4.87 4.34
CA GLY A 105 4.92 3.44 4.48
C GLY A 105 5.16 2.76 3.13
N ALA A 106 4.27 2.98 2.16
CA ALA A 106 4.35 2.36 0.84
C ALA A 106 5.65 2.73 0.11
N GLY A 107 6.04 4.01 0.10
CA GLY A 107 7.27 4.43 -0.58
C GLY A 107 8.55 3.93 0.12
N ALA A 108 8.57 3.88 1.44
CA ALA A 108 9.73 3.41 2.17
C ALA A 108 9.98 1.91 1.97
N ILE A 109 8.93 1.07 2.03
CA ILE A 109 9.07 -0.39 1.81
C ILE A 109 9.42 -0.70 0.35
N ASP A 110 8.77 -0.04 -0.61
CA ASP A 110 9.06 -0.22 -2.02
C ASP A 110 10.54 0.05 -2.32
N SER A 111 11.03 1.23 -1.93
CA SER A 111 12.42 1.61 -2.13
C SER A 111 13.41 0.69 -1.40
N ALA A 112 13.12 0.30 -0.16
CA ALA A 112 14.00 -0.55 0.65
C ALA A 112 14.13 -1.96 0.05
N LEU A 113 13.03 -2.56 -0.41
CA LEU A 113 13.05 -3.92 -0.98
C LEU A 113 13.60 -3.93 -2.40
N ASN A 114 13.27 -2.92 -3.23
CA ASN A 114 13.87 -2.76 -4.55
C ASN A 114 15.40 -2.64 -4.47
N ASN A 115 15.90 -1.78 -3.57
CA ASN A 115 17.33 -1.61 -3.35
C ASN A 115 17.98 -2.93 -2.86
N TYR A 116 17.34 -3.62 -1.92
CA TYR A 116 17.84 -4.90 -1.42
C TYR A 116 17.96 -5.95 -2.53
N VAL A 117 16.93 -6.08 -3.39
CA VAL A 117 16.95 -7.04 -4.49
C VAL A 117 17.97 -6.64 -5.56
N ALA A 118 18.11 -5.35 -5.87
CA ALA A 118 19.11 -4.85 -6.81
C ALA A 118 20.54 -5.19 -6.39
N LEU A 119 20.83 -5.16 -5.08
CA LEU A 119 22.18 -5.43 -4.54
C LEU A 119 22.48 -6.92 -4.37
N HIS A 120 21.48 -7.78 -4.16
CA HIS A 120 21.70 -9.17 -3.74
C HIS A 120 21.22 -10.22 -4.74
N TYR A 121 20.45 -9.83 -5.77
CA TYR A 121 19.84 -10.75 -6.71
C TYR A 121 20.06 -10.32 -8.16
N LYS A 122 19.81 -11.21 -9.10
CA LYS A 122 19.90 -10.93 -10.54
C LYS A 122 18.78 -10.01 -11.00
N ALA A 123 19.02 -9.20 -12.03
CA ALA A 123 18.05 -8.25 -12.60
C ALA A 123 16.65 -8.84 -12.90
N LYS A 124 16.58 -10.12 -13.31
CA LYS A 124 15.30 -10.81 -13.55
C LYS A 124 14.36 -10.78 -12.33
N HIS A 125 14.89 -10.77 -11.10
CA HIS A 125 14.08 -10.76 -9.89
C HIS A 125 13.41 -9.40 -9.64
N MET A 126 14.00 -8.31 -10.16
CA MET A 126 13.34 -7.00 -10.17
C MET A 126 12.05 -7.00 -11.01
N SER A 127 12.10 -7.61 -12.19
CA SER A 127 10.90 -7.75 -13.03
C SER A 127 9.83 -8.61 -12.34
N TRP A 128 10.23 -9.69 -11.67
CA TRP A 128 9.30 -10.52 -10.90
C TRP A 128 8.66 -9.78 -9.72
N LEU A 129 9.37 -8.90 -9.03
CA LEU A 129 8.78 -8.07 -7.97
C LEU A 129 7.56 -7.30 -8.49
N HIS A 130 7.71 -6.59 -9.61
CA HIS A 130 6.62 -5.81 -10.19
C HIS A 130 5.50 -6.69 -10.75
N CYS A 131 5.81 -7.90 -11.25
CA CYS A 131 4.78 -8.87 -11.62
C CYS A 131 3.93 -9.28 -10.40
N PHE A 132 4.56 -9.58 -9.27
CA PHE A 132 3.85 -9.95 -8.04
C PHE A 132 3.06 -8.77 -7.45
N TRP A 133 3.60 -7.55 -7.50
CA TRP A 133 2.84 -6.36 -7.19
C TRP A 133 1.59 -6.23 -8.07
N GLY A 134 1.72 -6.45 -9.39
CA GLY A 134 0.61 -6.47 -10.33
C GLY A 134 -0.46 -7.52 -10.00
N VAL A 135 -0.08 -8.69 -9.48
CA VAL A 135 -1.04 -9.70 -8.98
C VAL A 135 -1.87 -9.10 -7.83
N GLY A 136 -1.24 -8.41 -6.88
CA GLY A 136 -1.93 -7.73 -5.79
C GLY A 136 -2.94 -6.70 -6.29
N THR A 137 -2.54 -5.86 -7.25
CA THR A 137 -3.42 -4.82 -7.81
C THR A 137 -4.61 -5.40 -8.59
N ILE A 138 -4.45 -6.58 -9.22
CA ILE A 138 -5.54 -7.27 -9.92
C ILE A 138 -6.52 -7.91 -8.92
N VAL A 139 -6.05 -8.49 -7.83
CA VAL A 139 -6.89 -9.13 -6.81
C VAL A 139 -7.70 -8.13 -6.01
N SER A 140 -7.16 -6.97 -5.76
CA SER A 140 -7.75 -5.93 -4.92
C SER A 140 -9.18 -5.51 -5.31
N PRO A 141 -9.50 -5.21 -6.58
CA PRO A 141 -10.86 -4.86 -7.00
C PRO A 141 -11.89 -5.95 -6.73
N PHE A 142 -11.51 -7.24 -6.80
CA PHE A 142 -12.41 -8.34 -6.47
C PHE A 142 -12.73 -8.37 -4.97
N ILE A 143 -11.76 -8.09 -4.10
CA ILE A 143 -11.97 -7.97 -2.66
C ILE A 143 -12.90 -6.79 -2.37
N MET A 144 -12.67 -5.63 -3.00
CA MET A 144 -13.53 -4.46 -2.85
C MET A 144 -14.94 -4.73 -3.40
N GLY A 145 -15.06 -5.35 -4.57
CA GLY A 145 -16.35 -5.75 -5.15
C GLY A 145 -17.14 -6.68 -4.23
N TYR A 146 -16.49 -7.69 -3.63
CA TYR A 146 -17.10 -8.53 -2.63
C TYR A 146 -17.57 -7.75 -1.39
N ALA A 147 -16.74 -6.82 -0.91
CA ALA A 147 -17.07 -5.98 0.23
C ALA A 147 -18.27 -5.07 -0.06
N LEU A 148 -18.31 -4.43 -1.23
CA LEU A 148 -19.42 -3.56 -1.65
C LEU A 148 -20.74 -4.32 -1.83
N THR A 149 -20.68 -5.56 -2.33
CA THR A 149 -21.89 -6.37 -2.54
C THR A 149 -22.48 -6.90 -1.23
N ASN A 150 -21.63 -7.30 -0.28
CA ASN A 150 -22.09 -8.02 0.92
C ASN A 150 -22.05 -7.17 2.20
N ARG A 151 -21.33 -6.06 2.20
CA ARG A 151 -21.08 -5.21 3.38
C ARG A 151 -20.93 -3.74 2.97
N THR A 152 -19.79 -3.12 3.32
CA THR A 152 -19.45 -1.72 3.04
C THR A 152 -18.02 -1.63 2.51
N TRP A 153 -17.67 -0.53 1.84
CA TRP A 153 -16.31 -0.27 1.38
C TRP A 153 -15.27 -0.29 2.53
N ASN A 154 -15.67 0.12 3.75
CA ASN A 154 -14.83 0.04 4.95
C ASN A 154 -14.36 -1.41 5.22
N SER A 155 -15.22 -2.40 4.92
CA SER A 155 -14.88 -3.82 5.07
C SER A 155 -13.79 -4.25 4.09
N GLY A 156 -13.74 -3.68 2.89
CA GLY A 156 -12.66 -3.93 1.91
C GLY A 156 -11.29 -3.53 2.46
N TYR A 157 -11.18 -2.34 3.02
CA TYR A 157 -9.96 -1.87 3.67
C TYR A 157 -9.58 -2.74 4.88
N ARG A 158 -10.58 -3.16 5.66
CA ARG A 158 -10.36 -4.02 6.83
C ARG A 158 -9.83 -5.39 6.44
N ILE A 159 -10.40 -6.01 5.41
CA ILE A 159 -9.94 -7.32 4.91
C ILE A 159 -8.48 -7.22 4.48
N ILE A 160 -8.12 -6.20 3.69
CA ILE A 160 -6.73 -6.05 3.23
C ILE A 160 -5.79 -5.67 4.37
N GLY A 161 -6.24 -4.86 5.34
CA GLY A 161 -5.45 -4.56 6.53
C GLY A 161 -5.12 -5.80 7.38
N PHE A 162 -6.00 -6.81 7.40
CA PHE A 162 -5.71 -8.10 8.04
C PHE A 162 -4.83 -9.03 7.21
N LEU A 163 -4.87 -8.92 5.88
CA LEU A 163 -4.04 -9.73 4.99
C LEU A 163 -2.59 -9.23 4.91
N GLN A 164 -2.35 -7.96 5.21
CA GLN A 164 -1.05 -7.31 5.18
C GLN A 164 -0.27 -7.51 6.49
#